data_2796966894a04ce81ce7b631012ed102
#
_entry.id   2796966894a04ce81ce7b631012ed102
#
_cell.length_a   1.000
_cell.length_b   1.000
_cell.length_c   1.000
_cell.angle_alpha   90.00
_cell.angle_beta   90.00
_cell.angle_gamma   90.00
#
_symmetry.space_group_name_H-M   'P 1'
#
loop_
_entity.id
_entity.type
_entity.pdbx_description
1 polymer ?
#
loop_
_entity_poly.entity_id
_entity_poly.type
_entity_poly.pdbx_seq_one_letter_code
_entity_poly.pdbx_strand_id
1 'polypeptide(L)'
;MNFTRLSQDDVQFAVQLNGNEVKNLYLGDQLIDSQYYSVSKDGEITLKHSYLSGLAAGEYTVRVTYDPLGETYTAGDEPAMTSVKLVVAKAERTIDYKAVDTTYNGKTYAGLTYENRPQAIVIEYKVKGAADDTYTKDVPMNAGSYTVRISTPEDADYNAKQVSGAFTIKPKQVTINGTTAETTKVY
;
A
#
# COMPACT_ATOMS: atom_id res chain seq x y z
N MET A 1 -19.12 -3.23 6.15
CA MET A 1 -18.71 -2.79 4.81
C MET A 1 -17.28 -2.26 4.82
N ASN A 2 -16.59 -2.28 3.67
CA ASN A 2 -15.18 -1.91 3.59
C ASN A 2 -14.99 -0.91 2.46
N PHE A 3 -14.12 0.08 2.70
CA PHE A 3 -13.62 1.02 1.71
C PHE A 3 -12.09 1.04 1.80
N THR A 4 -11.41 1.05 0.67
CA THR A 4 -9.95 1.21 0.63
C THR A 4 -9.60 2.65 0.22
N ARG A 5 -8.70 3.30 0.94
CA ARG A 5 -8.21 4.64 0.59
C ARG A 5 -7.81 4.68 -0.88
N LEU A 6 -8.07 5.79 -1.54
CA LEU A 6 -7.80 6.03 -2.97
C LEU A 6 -8.67 5.21 -3.95
N SER A 7 -9.55 4.31 -3.48
CA SER A 7 -10.57 3.72 -4.37
C SER A 7 -11.50 4.80 -4.92
N GLN A 8 -11.97 4.59 -6.13
CA GLN A 8 -13.00 5.41 -6.78
C GLN A 8 -14.39 4.74 -6.69
N ASP A 9 -14.48 3.62 -5.97
CA ASP A 9 -15.71 2.86 -5.84
C ASP A 9 -16.59 3.41 -4.72
N ASP A 10 -17.88 3.38 -4.94
CA ASP A 10 -18.90 3.58 -3.91
C ASP A 10 -19.02 2.32 -3.04
N VAL A 11 -19.57 2.47 -1.84
CA VAL A 11 -19.81 1.33 -0.93
C VAL A 11 -21.31 1.16 -0.72
N GLN A 12 -21.79 -0.08 -0.86
CA GLN A 12 -23.19 -0.43 -0.73
C GLN A 12 -23.46 -1.34 0.47
N PHE A 13 -24.65 -1.16 1.06
CA PHE A 13 -25.19 -2.04 2.09
C PHE A 13 -26.72 -1.95 2.11
N ALA A 14 -27.37 -2.98 2.61
CA ALA A 14 -28.83 -3.02 2.70
C ALA A 14 -29.31 -2.95 4.14
N VAL A 15 -30.47 -2.33 4.33
CA VAL A 15 -31.22 -2.30 5.58
C VAL A 15 -32.63 -2.84 5.39
N GLN A 16 -33.22 -3.40 6.45
CA GLN A 16 -34.61 -3.86 6.44
C GLN A 16 -35.52 -2.66 6.75
N LEU A 17 -36.33 -2.24 5.80
CA LEU A 17 -37.20 -1.07 5.96
C LEU A 17 -38.44 -1.36 6.85
N ASN A 18 -38.99 -2.57 6.80
CA ASN A 18 -40.16 -3.01 7.62
C ASN A 18 -41.33 -2.02 7.56
N GLY A 19 -41.65 -1.47 6.37
CA GLY A 19 -42.71 -0.49 6.19
C GLY A 19 -42.30 0.97 6.49
N ASN A 20 -41.02 1.23 6.70
CA ASN A 20 -40.46 2.56 6.91
C ASN A 20 -39.72 3.05 5.66
N GLU A 21 -39.25 4.30 5.71
CA GLU A 21 -38.28 4.84 4.78
C GLU A 21 -37.04 5.34 5.53
N VAL A 22 -35.91 5.41 4.87
CA VAL A 22 -34.67 5.94 5.45
C VAL A 22 -34.81 7.45 5.60
N LYS A 23 -34.71 7.94 6.83
CA LYS A 23 -34.75 9.38 7.16
C LYS A 23 -33.39 10.04 6.98
N ASN A 24 -32.39 9.56 7.71
CA ASN A 24 -31.04 10.14 7.72
C ASN A 24 -29.97 9.07 7.93
N LEU A 25 -28.76 9.38 7.44
CA LEU A 25 -27.55 8.66 7.76
C LEU A 25 -26.62 9.51 8.62
N TYR A 26 -25.94 8.87 9.56
CA TYR A 26 -24.95 9.51 10.42
C TYR A 26 -23.64 8.69 10.41
N LEU A 27 -22.51 9.39 10.49
CA LEU A 27 -21.21 8.79 10.82
C LEU A 27 -20.89 9.14 12.28
N GLY A 28 -20.98 8.16 13.19
CA GLY A 28 -21.02 8.46 14.62
C GLY A 28 -22.23 9.35 14.95
N ASP A 29 -21.98 10.56 15.40
CA ASP A 29 -23.02 11.56 15.71
C ASP A 29 -23.17 12.65 14.63
N GLN A 30 -22.38 12.60 13.56
CA GLN A 30 -22.42 13.59 12.50
C GLN A 30 -23.37 13.17 11.37
N LEU A 31 -24.31 14.05 11.03
CA LEU A 31 -25.20 13.84 9.88
C LEU A 31 -24.40 13.79 8.58
N ILE A 32 -24.65 12.76 7.77
CA ILE A 32 -24.12 12.68 6.40
C ILE A 32 -25.09 13.43 5.49
N ASP A 33 -24.59 14.43 4.76
CA ASP A 33 -25.40 15.18 3.78
C ASP A 33 -25.91 14.24 2.68
N SER A 34 -27.18 14.40 2.32
CA SER A 34 -27.88 13.55 1.33
C SER A 34 -27.23 13.54 -0.06
N GLN A 35 -26.41 14.54 -0.40
CA GLN A 35 -25.63 14.51 -1.64
C GLN A 35 -24.59 13.37 -1.70
N TYR A 36 -24.18 12.82 -0.54
CA TYR A 36 -23.14 11.81 -0.41
C TYR A 36 -23.67 10.39 -0.36
N TYR A 37 -24.98 10.18 -0.42
CA TYR A 37 -25.54 8.83 -0.49
C TYR A 37 -26.80 8.80 -1.36
N SER A 38 -27.23 7.61 -1.68
CA SER A 38 -28.53 7.33 -2.28
C SER A 38 -29.18 6.12 -1.60
N VAL A 39 -30.49 6.07 -1.60
CA VAL A 39 -31.29 4.99 -1.01
C VAL A 39 -32.25 4.48 -2.07
N SER A 40 -32.30 3.16 -2.30
CA SER A 40 -33.28 2.51 -3.15
C SER A 40 -34.59 2.27 -2.40
N LYS A 41 -35.66 1.96 -3.12
CA LYS A 41 -36.97 1.59 -2.55
C LYS A 41 -36.90 0.30 -1.72
N ASP A 42 -35.93 -0.56 -2.00
CA ASP A 42 -35.74 -1.85 -1.32
C ASP A 42 -34.78 -1.76 -0.11
N GLY A 43 -34.34 -0.55 0.25
CA GLY A 43 -33.46 -0.32 1.39
C GLY A 43 -31.98 -0.53 1.11
N GLU A 44 -31.56 -0.58 -0.17
CA GLU A 44 -30.15 -0.55 -0.52
C GLU A 44 -29.63 0.87 -0.44
N ILE A 45 -28.57 1.07 0.34
CA ILE A 45 -27.91 2.36 0.57
C ILE A 45 -26.54 2.33 -0.09
N THR A 46 -26.27 3.35 -0.91
CA THR A 46 -24.97 3.57 -1.54
C THR A 46 -24.31 4.80 -0.94
N LEU A 47 -23.17 4.63 -0.26
CA LEU A 47 -22.28 5.73 0.17
C LEU A 47 -21.29 6.04 -0.93
N LYS A 48 -21.26 7.30 -1.38
CA LYS A 48 -20.42 7.74 -2.49
C LYS A 48 -18.95 7.83 -2.08
N HIS A 49 -18.06 7.43 -3.01
CA HIS A 49 -16.61 7.54 -2.80
C HIS A 49 -16.16 8.98 -2.49
N SER A 50 -16.87 9.98 -3.02
CA SER A 50 -16.57 11.39 -2.74
C SER A 50 -16.69 11.78 -1.26
N TYR A 51 -17.54 11.08 -0.49
CA TYR A 51 -17.59 11.19 0.97
C TYR A 51 -16.51 10.33 1.63
N LEU A 52 -16.42 9.07 1.21
CA LEU A 52 -15.54 8.06 1.80
C LEU A 52 -14.06 8.44 1.68
N SER A 53 -13.67 9.09 0.58
CA SER A 53 -12.29 9.54 0.34
C SER A 53 -11.82 10.62 1.32
N GLY A 54 -12.75 11.36 1.95
CA GLY A 54 -12.45 12.33 3.00
C GLY A 54 -12.18 11.71 4.37
N LEU A 55 -12.53 10.42 4.58
CA LEU A 55 -12.34 9.75 5.86
C LEU A 55 -10.90 9.26 6.03
N ALA A 56 -10.34 9.38 7.22
CA ALA A 56 -9.07 8.74 7.56
C ALA A 56 -9.23 7.21 7.61
N ALA A 57 -8.13 6.47 7.52
CA ALA A 57 -8.16 5.02 7.77
C ALA A 57 -8.57 4.76 9.22
N GLY A 58 -9.51 3.82 9.42
CA GLY A 58 -10.07 3.52 10.73
C GLY A 58 -11.40 2.78 10.66
N GLU A 59 -12.01 2.57 11.81
CA GLU A 59 -13.32 1.95 11.96
C GLU A 59 -14.35 3.00 12.35
N TYR A 60 -15.50 2.96 11.70
CA TYR A 60 -16.59 3.88 11.88
C TYR A 60 -17.90 3.13 12.05
N THR A 61 -18.88 3.77 12.69
CA THR A 61 -20.27 3.29 12.74
C THR A 61 -21.14 4.21 11.90
N VAL A 62 -21.75 3.66 10.87
CA VAL A 62 -22.82 4.34 10.11
C VAL A 62 -24.15 3.98 10.78
N ARG A 63 -24.91 5.00 11.20
CA ARG A 63 -26.25 4.83 11.77
C ARG A 63 -27.29 5.29 10.76
N VAL A 64 -28.36 4.54 10.64
CA VAL A 64 -29.49 4.79 9.77
C VAL A 64 -30.73 5.01 10.65
N THR A 65 -31.41 6.12 10.47
CA THR A 65 -32.68 6.43 11.11
C THR A 65 -33.82 6.33 10.10
N TYR A 66 -35.04 6.15 10.58
CA TYR A 66 -36.19 5.88 9.74
C TYR A 66 -37.38 6.77 10.11
N ASP A 67 -38.24 7.03 9.13
CA ASP A 67 -39.60 7.52 9.30
C ASP A 67 -40.60 6.47 8.74
N PRO A 68 -41.87 6.41 9.22
CA PRO A 68 -42.89 5.60 8.59
C PRO A 68 -43.17 6.12 7.19
N LEU A 69 -43.48 5.23 6.27
CA LEU A 69 -43.80 5.59 4.91
C LEU A 69 -45.08 6.47 4.87
N GLY A 70 -44.91 7.74 4.46
CA GLY A 70 -46.00 8.71 4.35
C GLY A 70 -46.44 9.39 5.63
N GLU A 71 -45.79 9.11 6.77
CA GLU A 71 -46.11 9.75 8.07
C GLU A 71 -44.83 10.13 8.80
N THR A 72 -44.93 11.03 9.77
CA THR A 72 -43.83 11.42 10.65
C THR A 72 -44.07 10.89 12.06
N TYR A 73 -43.07 10.23 12.66
CA TYR A 73 -43.17 9.77 14.05
C TYR A 73 -43.26 10.95 15.02
N THR A 74 -44.10 10.78 16.07
CA THR A 74 -44.05 11.63 17.24
C THR A 74 -42.78 11.30 18.05
N ALA A 75 -42.15 12.28 18.66
CA ALA A 75 -40.97 12.07 19.47
C ALA A 75 -41.21 10.97 20.52
N GLY A 76 -40.37 9.93 20.53
CA GLY A 76 -40.48 8.76 21.39
C GLY A 76 -41.00 7.49 20.70
N ASP A 77 -41.57 7.62 19.50
CA ASP A 77 -42.08 6.49 18.71
C ASP A 77 -41.21 6.15 17.49
N GLU A 78 -40.01 6.76 17.39
CA GLU A 78 -39.10 6.53 16.29
C GLU A 78 -38.65 5.05 16.23
N PRO A 79 -38.53 4.47 15.03
CA PRO A 79 -37.99 3.13 14.87
C PRO A 79 -36.58 3.00 15.45
N ALA A 80 -36.23 1.79 15.87
CA ALA A 80 -34.88 1.46 16.27
C ALA A 80 -33.90 1.75 15.12
N MET A 81 -32.80 2.48 15.43
CA MET A 81 -31.74 2.79 14.47
C MET A 81 -31.01 1.51 14.07
N THR A 82 -30.64 1.40 12.80
CA THR A 82 -29.71 0.38 12.33
C THR A 82 -28.28 0.92 12.35
N SER A 83 -27.37 0.13 12.90
CA SER A 83 -25.95 0.48 12.94
C SER A 83 -25.14 -0.51 12.10
N VAL A 84 -24.31 0.01 11.21
CA VAL A 84 -23.46 -0.78 10.31
C VAL A 84 -22.01 -0.34 10.45
N LYS A 85 -21.10 -1.31 10.62
CA LYS A 85 -19.66 -1.03 10.70
C LYS A 85 -19.11 -0.71 9.30
N LEU A 86 -18.41 0.43 9.19
CA LEU A 86 -17.60 0.82 8.06
C LEU A 86 -16.12 0.75 8.45
N VAL A 87 -15.32 0.01 7.69
CA VAL A 87 -13.87 -0.03 7.82
C VAL A 87 -13.27 0.69 6.63
N VAL A 88 -12.50 1.74 6.90
CA VAL A 88 -11.69 2.46 5.92
C VAL A 88 -10.26 1.94 6.05
N ALA A 89 -9.81 1.14 5.09
CA ALA A 89 -8.48 0.56 5.08
C ALA A 89 -7.49 1.42 4.27
N LYS A 90 -6.22 1.41 4.64
CA LYS A 90 -5.15 1.97 3.81
C LYS A 90 -4.98 1.15 2.53
N ALA A 91 -4.58 1.81 1.45
CA ALA A 91 -4.26 1.14 0.20
C ALA A 91 -2.91 0.40 0.28
N GLU A 92 -2.72 -0.59 -0.57
CA GLU A 92 -1.45 -1.28 -0.74
C GLU A 92 -0.57 -0.53 -1.75
N ARG A 93 0.70 -0.38 -1.41
CA ARG A 93 1.69 0.27 -2.27
C ARG A 93 2.42 -0.77 -3.11
N THR A 94 2.64 -0.48 -4.39
CA THR A 94 3.48 -1.30 -5.26
C THR A 94 4.87 -0.68 -5.38
N ILE A 95 5.91 -1.52 -5.35
CA ILE A 95 7.31 -1.13 -5.61
C ILE A 95 7.80 -1.99 -6.77
N ASP A 96 7.82 -1.42 -7.97
CA ASP A 96 8.30 -2.08 -9.18
C ASP A 96 9.76 -1.71 -9.42
N TYR A 97 10.64 -2.70 -9.33
CA TYR A 97 12.08 -2.52 -9.47
C TYR A 97 12.74 -3.68 -10.19
N LYS A 98 13.92 -3.43 -10.72
CA LYS A 98 14.82 -4.46 -11.24
C LYS A 98 16.19 -4.29 -10.61
N ALA A 99 16.76 -5.40 -10.11
CA ALA A 99 18.13 -5.49 -9.64
C ALA A 99 18.87 -6.44 -10.57
N VAL A 100 19.71 -5.89 -11.47
CA VAL A 100 20.40 -6.69 -12.50
C VAL A 100 21.84 -6.96 -12.12
N ASP A 101 22.36 -8.10 -12.54
CA ASP A 101 23.78 -8.43 -12.38
C ASP A 101 24.65 -7.45 -13.14
N THR A 102 25.79 -7.09 -12.55
CA THR A 102 26.79 -6.21 -13.15
C THR A 102 28.16 -6.84 -13.09
N THR A 103 29.15 -6.24 -13.76
CA THR A 103 30.57 -6.62 -13.66
C THR A 103 31.31 -5.51 -12.91
N TYR A 104 32.21 -5.90 -12.02
CA TYR A 104 33.06 -4.97 -11.26
C TYR A 104 33.79 -3.98 -12.19
N ASN A 105 33.63 -2.70 -11.89
CA ASN A 105 34.20 -1.61 -12.67
C ASN A 105 34.89 -0.53 -11.80
N GLY A 106 35.08 -0.82 -10.50
CA GLY A 106 35.65 0.13 -9.55
C GLY A 106 34.69 1.21 -9.07
N LYS A 107 33.39 1.10 -9.40
CA LYS A 107 32.33 2.02 -8.95
C LYS A 107 31.28 1.28 -8.15
N THR A 108 30.48 2.00 -7.42
CA THR A 108 29.31 1.47 -6.70
C THR A 108 28.31 0.85 -7.68
N TYR A 109 27.56 -0.14 -7.17
CA TYR A 109 26.52 -0.83 -7.94
C TYR A 109 25.47 0.16 -8.50
N ALA A 110 25.21 0.06 -9.81
CA ALA A 110 24.26 0.90 -10.53
C ALA A 110 23.17 0.12 -11.28
N GLY A 111 23.02 -1.18 -10.96
CA GLY A 111 22.08 -2.06 -11.65
C GLY A 111 20.66 -2.07 -11.06
N LEU A 112 20.34 -1.15 -10.14
CA LEU A 112 19.00 -1.00 -9.57
C LEU A 112 18.22 0.07 -10.34
N THR A 113 17.09 -0.35 -10.93
CA THR A 113 16.20 0.55 -11.67
C THR A 113 14.77 0.39 -11.19
N TYR A 114 13.92 1.40 -11.42
CA TYR A 114 12.52 1.43 -11.03
C TYR A 114 11.64 1.75 -12.23
N GLU A 115 10.53 1.03 -12.39
CA GLU A 115 9.45 1.40 -13.30
C GLU A 115 8.50 2.38 -12.61
N ASN A 116 8.25 2.16 -11.31
CA ASN A 116 7.48 3.07 -10.47
C ASN A 116 8.23 3.23 -9.13
N ARG A 117 8.74 4.43 -8.86
CA ARG A 117 9.49 4.72 -7.64
C ARG A 117 8.65 5.54 -6.67
N PRO A 118 8.29 5.01 -5.49
CA PRO A 118 7.66 5.79 -4.44
C PRO A 118 8.53 6.94 -3.96
N GLN A 119 7.93 8.04 -3.49
CA GLN A 119 8.69 9.22 -3.03
C GLN A 119 9.51 8.94 -1.77
N ALA A 120 8.91 8.32 -0.76
CA ALA A 120 9.60 7.95 0.48
C ALA A 120 10.10 6.51 0.38
N ILE A 121 11.36 6.33 0.00
CA ILE A 121 11.97 5.02 -0.20
C ILE A 121 13.27 4.91 0.59
N VAL A 122 13.46 3.78 1.26
CA VAL A 122 14.71 3.37 1.91
C VAL A 122 15.26 2.18 1.15
N ILE A 123 16.54 2.25 0.77
CA ILE A 123 17.25 1.20 0.05
C ILE A 123 18.43 0.76 0.90
N GLU A 124 18.53 -0.54 1.14
CA GLU A 124 19.58 -1.13 1.96
C GLU A 124 20.11 -2.39 1.29
N TYR A 125 21.35 -2.72 1.56
CA TYR A 125 22.07 -3.83 0.96
C TYR A 125 22.74 -4.67 2.04
N LYS A 126 22.86 -5.97 1.79
CA LYS A 126 23.71 -6.89 2.56
C LYS A 126 24.36 -7.92 1.64
N VAL A 127 25.39 -8.59 2.14
CA VAL A 127 25.93 -9.79 1.48
C VAL A 127 24.84 -10.88 1.49
N LYS A 128 24.63 -11.55 0.36
CA LYS A 128 23.64 -12.62 0.25
C LYS A 128 23.93 -13.74 1.27
N GLY A 129 22.92 -14.11 2.04
CA GLY A 129 23.04 -15.11 3.10
C GLY A 129 23.51 -14.58 4.45
N ALA A 130 23.95 -13.33 4.57
CA ALA A 130 24.25 -12.71 5.84
C ALA A 130 22.94 -12.43 6.66
N ALA A 131 23.09 -12.26 7.97
CA ALA A 131 21.96 -11.97 8.87
C ALA A 131 21.27 -10.64 8.53
N ASP A 132 20.00 -10.47 8.94
CA ASP A 132 19.20 -9.29 8.53
C ASP A 132 19.62 -7.99 9.25
N ASP A 133 20.30 -8.08 10.37
CA ASP A 133 20.89 -6.95 11.08
C ASP A 133 22.12 -6.35 10.36
N THR A 134 22.63 -7.02 9.32
CA THR A 134 23.77 -6.55 8.51
C THR A 134 23.37 -5.67 7.32
N TYR A 135 22.07 -5.37 7.13
CA TYR A 135 21.67 -4.43 6.10
C TYR A 135 22.23 -3.04 6.36
N THR A 136 22.84 -2.43 5.35
CA THR A 136 23.36 -1.06 5.37
C THR A 136 22.86 -0.26 4.16
N LYS A 137 22.93 1.06 4.26
CA LYS A 137 22.64 1.95 3.13
C LYS A 137 23.83 2.10 2.17
N ASP A 138 24.96 1.52 2.51
CA ASP A 138 26.16 1.57 1.67
C ASP A 138 25.98 0.73 0.43
N VAL A 139 26.08 1.38 -0.72
CA VAL A 139 25.90 0.70 -2.02
C VAL A 139 27.11 -0.18 -2.29
N PRO A 140 26.95 -1.50 -2.55
CA PRO A 140 28.06 -2.40 -2.79
C PRO A 140 28.92 -1.98 -3.98
N MET A 141 30.25 -2.16 -3.86
CA MET A 141 31.20 -1.92 -4.92
C MET A 141 31.96 -3.20 -5.32
N ASN A 142 32.31 -4.02 -4.35
CA ASN A 142 33.14 -5.21 -4.57
C ASN A 142 32.41 -6.34 -5.28
N ALA A 143 33.15 -7.18 -6.00
CA ALA A 143 32.59 -8.40 -6.57
C ALA A 143 32.04 -9.30 -5.46
N GLY A 144 30.84 -9.86 -5.68
CA GLY A 144 30.14 -10.67 -4.68
C GLY A 144 28.65 -10.78 -5.02
N SER A 145 27.95 -11.60 -4.26
CA SER A 145 26.49 -11.73 -4.32
C SER A 145 25.85 -10.97 -3.16
N TYR A 146 24.82 -10.21 -3.46
CA TYR A 146 24.16 -9.29 -2.54
C TYR A 146 22.64 -9.47 -2.57
N THR A 147 22.00 -9.00 -1.50
CA THR A 147 20.56 -8.78 -1.44
C THR A 147 20.30 -7.28 -1.26
N VAL A 148 19.40 -6.73 -2.05
CA VAL A 148 18.84 -5.39 -1.84
C VAL A 148 17.50 -5.53 -1.13
N ARG A 149 17.24 -4.66 -0.16
CA ARG A 149 15.95 -4.46 0.49
C ARG A 149 15.48 -3.05 0.20
N ILE A 150 14.25 -2.93 -0.24
CA ILE A 150 13.62 -1.66 -0.59
C ILE A 150 12.36 -1.56 0.22
N SER A 151 12.22 -0.49 1.00
CA SER A 151 11.06 -0.28 1.85
C SER A 151 10.52 1.13 1.75
N THR A 152 9.22 1.27 1.98
CA THR A 152 8.52 2.55 2.17
C THR A 152 7.79 2.51 3.50
N PRO A 153 7.83 3.59 4.29
CA PRO A 153 7.01 3.67 5.50
C PRO A 153 5.52 3.74 5.14
N GLU A 154 4.67 3.46 6.10
CA GLU A 154 3.26 3.79 5.98
C GLU A 154 3.04 5.31 6.04
N ASP A 155 1.94 5.76 5.45
CA ASP A 155 1.45 7.13 5.53
C ASP A 155 -0.08 7.16 5.76
N ALA A 156 -0.72 8.29 5.50
CA ALA A 156 -2.16 8.44 5.69
C ALA A 156 -2.98 7.53 4.75
N ASP A 157 -2.47 7.26 3.55
CA ASP A 157 -3.20 6.59 2.49
C ASP A 157 -2.74 5.15 2.25
N TYR A 158 -1.48 4.82 2.57
CA TYR A 158 -0.86 3.54 2.25
C TYR A 158 -0.27 2.82 3.45
N ASN A 159 -0.35 1.50 3.41
CA ASN A 159 0.41 0.63 4.29
C ASN A 159 1.92 0.69 3.99
N ALA A 160 2.75 0.39 4.99
CA ALA A 160 4.17 0.16 4.77
C ALA A 160 4.38 -1.01 3.79
N LYS A 161 5.38 -0.91 2.92
CA LYS A 161 5.73 -1.96 1.96
C LYS A 161 7.22 -2.24 1.98
N GLN A 162 7.57 -3.53 1.90
CA GLN A 162 8.95 -3.97 1.75
C GLN A 162 9.04 -5.04 0.66
N VAL A 163 10.04 -4.91 -0.18
CA VAL A 163 10.41 -5.91 -1.20
C VAL A 163 11.92 -6.16 -1.14
N SER A 164 12.36 -7.31 -1.61
CA SER A 164 13.78 -7.65 -1.67
C SER A 164 14.12 -8.45 -2.92
N GLY A 165 15.36 -8.30 -3.40
CA GLY A 165 15.87 -9.04 -4.54
C GLY A 165 17.36 -9.29 -4.42
N ALA A 166 17.87 -10.26 -5.16
CA ALA A 166 19.27 -10.58 -5.19
C ALA A 166 19.91 -10.13 -6.51
N PHE A 167 21.19 -9.78 -6.45
CA PHE A 167 22.02 -9.49 -7.62
C PHE A 167 23.48 -9.89 -7.36
N THR A 168 24.27 -9.94 -8.42
CA THR A 168 25.70 -10.28 -8.37
C THR A 168 26.52 -9.21 -9.06
N ILE A 169 27.60 -8.76 -8.41
CA ILE A 169 28.68 -8.03 -9.05
C ILE A 169 29.75 -9.06 -9.43
N LYS A 170 29.83 -9.38 -10.71
CA LYS A 170 30.79 -10.37 -11.22
C LYS A 170 32.21 -9.81 -11.17
N PRO A 171 33.24 -10.63 -10.86
CA PRO A 171 34.62 -10.21 -10.99
C PRO A 171 34.93 -9.76 -12.42
N LYS A 172 35.74 -8.71 -12.55
CA LYS A 172 36.30 -8.36 -13.85
C LYS A 172 37.47 -9.30 -14.15
N GLN A 173 37.42 -9.93 -15.29
CA GLN A 173 38.57 -10.75 -15.75
C GLN A 173 39.75 -9.88 -16.13
N VAL A 174 40.93 -10.27 -15.68
CA VAL A 174 42.19 -9.62 -16.04
C VAL A 174 42.97 -10.62 -16.88
N THR A 175 43.30 -10.25 -18.10
CA THR A 175 44.22 -11.00 -18.95
C THR A 175 45.65 -10.52 -18.69
N ILE A 176 46.49 -11.37 -18.18
CA ILE A 176 47.94 -11.07 -18.03
C ILE A 176 48.63 -11.51 -19.32
N ASN A 177 48.93 -10.56 -20.16
CA ASN A 177 49.81 -10.80 -21.33
C ASN A 177 51.26 -10.70 -20.85
N GLY A 178 51.79 -11.79 -20.31
CA GLY A 178 53.20 -11.84 -19.91
C GLY A 178 53.99 -12.61 -20.96
N THR A 179 55.09 -12.05 -21.46
CA THR A 179 56.15 -12.86 -22.07
C THR A 179 56.81 -13.67 -20.97
N THR A 180 56.80 -15.03 -21.11
CA THR A 180 57.64 -15.89 -20.27
C THR A 180 59.08 -15.47 -20.46
N ALA A 181 59.69 -14.88 -19.41
CA ALA A 181 61.14 -14.70 -19.41
C ALA A 181 61.76 -16.11 -19.42
N GLU A 182 62.38 -16.52 -20.54
CA GLU A 182 63.22 -17.69 -20.55
C GLU A 182 64.40 -17.45 -19.60
N THR A 183 64.37 -18.14 -18.47
CA THR A 183 65.58 -18.26 -17.64
C THR A 183 66.55 -19.19 -18.30
N THR A 184 67.43 -18.64 -19.14
CA THR A 184 68.62 -19.39 -19.60
C THR A 184 69.51 -19.65 -18.39
N LYS A 185 69.52 -20.90 -17.92
CA LYS A 185 70.48 -21.35 -16.94
C LYS A 185 71.82 -21.52 -17.63
N VAL A 186 72.73 -20.60 -17.39
CA VAL A 186 74.13 -20.76 -17.80
C VAL A 186 74.80 -21.62 -16.73
N TYR A 187 75.36 -22.77 -17.15
CA TYR A 187 76.16 -23.68 -16.30
C TYR A 187 77.57 -23.16 -16.25
#